data_c71187137046af6e24c21f99f392c304
#
_entry.id   c71187137046af6e24c21f99f392c304
#
_cell.length_a   1.000
_cell.length_b   1.000
_cell.length_c   1.000
_cell.angle_alpha   90.00
_cell.angle_beta   90.00
_cell.angle_gamma   90.00
#
_symmetry.space_group_name_H-M   'P 1'
#
loop_
_entity.id
_entity.type
_entity.pdbx_description
1 polymer ?
#
loop_
_entity_poly.entity_id
_entity_poly.type
_entity_poly.pdbx_seq_one_letter_code
_entity_poly.pdbx_strand_id
1 'polypeptide(L)' 'MGAHLVLVDGKQYFQSDKYPTTPPGKVPLSVKDATCQDLLWEYAQRRRKVDSEFSDDLETALKAAGFVPPEKE' A
#
# COMPACT_ATOMS: atom_id res chain seq x y z
N MET A 1 -18.50 7.61 -0.27
CA MET A 1 -17.37 7.07 0.50
C MET A 1 -16.44 6.32 -0.41
N GLY A 2 -15.24 6.07 0.04
CA GLY A 2 -14.23 5.47 -0.82
C GLY A 2 -14.28 3.96 -0.92
N ALA A 3 -15.08 3.28 -0.11
CA ALA A 3 -15.07 1.84 -0.07
C ALA A 3 -16.31 1.27 0.56
N HIS A 4 -16.50 -0.03 0.36
CA HIS A 4 -17.60 -0.77 0.98
C HIS A 4 -17.18 -2.22 1.13
N LEU A 5 -17.99 -3.02 1.80
CA LEU A 5 -17.73 -4.44 1.97
C LEU A 5 -18.56 -5.24 0.99
N VAL A 6 -17.94 -6.28 0.42
CA VAL A 6 -18.64 -7.20 -0.48
C VAL A 6 -18.56 -8.60 0.09
N LEU A 7 -19.56 -9.43 -0.21
CA LEU A 7 -19.61 -10.81 0.24
C LEU A 7 -19.11 -11.71 -0.86
N VAL A 8 -18.13 -12.56 -0.52
CA VAL A 8 -17.61 -13.58 -1.42
C VAL A 8 -17.52 -14.87 -0.61
N ASP A 9 -18.28 -15.90 -1.02
CA ASP A 9 -18.30 -17.19 -0.33
C ASP A 9 -18.59 -17.06 1.17
N GLY A 10 -19.53 -16.14 1.51
CA GLY A 10 -19.95 -15.96 2.89
C GLY A 10 -19.02 -15.11 3.74
N LYS A 11 -17.95 -14.56 3.16
CA LYS A 11 -17.01 -13.70 3.88
C LYS A 11 -17.05 -12.30 3.34
N GLN A 12 -16.85 -11.33 4.22
CA GLN A 12 -16.85 -9.92 3.83
C GLN A 12 -15.44 -9.49 3.45
N TYR A 13 -15.34 -8.79 2.33
CA TYR A 13 -14.07 -8.28 1.84
C TYR A 13 -14.19 -6.79 1.53
N PHE A 14 -13.06 -6.10 1.70
CA PHE A 14 -12.95 -4.69 1.35
C PHE A 14 -12.99 -4.52 -0.18
N GLN A 15 -13.73 -3.51 -0.64
CA GLN A 15 -13.79 -3.18 -2.06
C GLN A 15 -13.69 -1.67 -2.22
N SER A 16 -12.72 -1.24 -3.04
CA SER A 16 -12.55 0.19 -3.30
C SER A 16 -13.63 0.68 -4.27
N ASP A 17 -14.27 1.79 -3.93
CA ASP A 17 -15.19 2.44 -4.85
C ASP A 17 -14.47 3.25 -5.91
N LYS A 18 -13.37 3.89 -5.51
CA LYS A 18 -12.62 4.73 -6.43
C LYS A 18 -11.91 3.91 -7.50
N TYR A 19 -11.48 2.71 -7.16
CA TYR A 19 -10.78 1.82 -8.08
C TYR A 19 -11.53 0.51 -8.16
N PRO A 20 -12.66 0.47 -8.87
CA PRO A 20 -13.55 -0.70 -8.86
C PRO A 20 -12.93 -1.94 -9.48
N THR A 21 -11.85 -1.80 -10.26
CA THR A 21 -11.15 -2.95 -10.82
C THR A 21 -10.24 -3.64 -9.82
N THR A 22 -10.04 -3.05 -8.63
CA THR A 22 -9.25 -3.68 -7.58
C THR A 22 -10.01 -4.91 -7.06
N PRO A 23 -9.36 -6.08 -7.02
CA PRO A 23 -10.05 -7.28 -6.53
C PRO A 23 -10.50 -7.14 -5.08
N PRO A 24 -11.59 -7.82 -4.69
CA PRO A 24 -12.01 -7.79 -3.29
C PRO A 24 -10.92 -8.29 -2.36
N GLY A 25 -10.83 -7.67 -1.21
CA GLY A 25 -9.81 -7.99 -0.22
C GLY A 25 -8.50 -7.27 -0.42
N LYS A 26 -8.39 -6.43 -1.42
CA LYS A 26 -7.18 -5.65 -1.66
C LYS A 26 -7.47 -4.17 -1.50
N VAL A 27 -6.48 -3.45 -1.02
CA VAL A 27 -6.59 -2.02 -0.77
C VAL A 27 -5.62 -1.31 -1.71
N PRO A 28 -6.12 -0.46 -2.62
CA PRO A 28 -5.22 0.28 -3.51
C PRO A 28 -4.53 1.41 -2.75
N LEU A 29 -3.22 1.41 -2.82
CA LEU A 29 -2.40 2.46 -2.19
C LEU A 29 -1.49 3.04 -3.26
N SER A 30 -1.25 4.34 -3.18
CA SER A 30 -0.41 5.03 -4.15
C SER A 30 0.82 5.59 -3.46
N VAL A 31 1.99 5.45 -4.08
CA VAL A 31 3.23 6.03 -3.55
C VAL A 31 3.16 7.55 -3.53
N LYS A 32 2.22 8.15 -4.25
CA LYS A 32 2.04 9.61 -4.28
C LYS A 32 1.09 10.12 -3.21
N ASP A 33 0.44 9.22 -2.49
CA ASP A 33 -0.57 9.59 -1.50
C ASP A 33 0.10 9.82 -0.15
N ALA A 34 0.16 11.09 0.26
CA ALA A 34 0.85 11.46 1.49
C ALA A 34 0.26 10.78 2.72
N THR A 35 -1.00 10.37 2.66
CA THR A 35 -1.63 9.74 3.82
C THR A 35 -1.18 8.31 4.04
N CYS A 36 -0.51 7.69 3.06
CA CYS A 36 -0.06 6.31 3.21
C CYS A 36 1.42 6.11 2.90
N GLN A 37 2.15 7.16 2.56
CA GLN A 37 3.56 7.01 2.20
C GLN A 37 4.38 6.42 3.34
N ASP A 38 4.14 6.88 4.56
CA ASP A 38 4.87 6.36 5.70
C ASP A 38 4.53 4.89 5.98
N LEU A 39 3.28 4.51 5.75
CA LEU A 39 2.86 3.12 5.90
C LEU A 39 3.52 2.24 4.85
N LEU A 40 3.61 2.73 3.62
CA LEU A 40 4.28 1.99 2.56
C LEU A 40 5.77 1.86 2.83
N TRP A 41 6.39 2.88 3.41
CA TRP A 41 7.79 2.80 3.81
C TRP A 41 7.99 1.70 4.86
N GLU A 42 7.11 1.67 5.87
CA GLU A 42 7.17 0.63 6.89
C GLU A 42 6.94 -0.75 6.28
N TYR A 43 6.00 -0.85 5.34
CA TYR A 43 5.72 -2.09 4.66
C TYR A 43 6.97 -2.59 3.93
N ALA A 44 7.71 -1.68 3.27
CA ALA A 44 8.94 -2.06 2.59
C ALA A 44 9.97 -2.63 3.56
N GLN A 45 10.07 -2.06 4.76
CA GLN A 45 11.01 -2.57 5.76
C GLN A 45 10.62 -3.99 6.18
N ARG A 46 9.35 -4.21 6.43
CA ARG A 46 8.87 -5.52 6.88
C ARG A 46 9.01 -6.56 5.78
N ARG A 47 8.81 -6.17 4.54
CA ARG A 47 8.84 -7.09 3.42
C ARG A 47 10.26 -7.41 2.96
N ARG A 48 11.25 -6.69 3.44
CA ARG A 48 12.62 -6.85 2.97
C ARG A 48 13.16 -8.26 3.17
N LYS A 49 12.71 -8.94 4.21
CA LYS A 49 13.15 -10.31 4.47
C LYS A 49 12.57 -11.31 3.50
N VAL A 50 11.45 -10.97 2.89
CA VAL A 50 10.76 -11.85 1.95
C VAL A 50 11.17 -11.54 0.51
N ASP A 51 11.29 -10.25 0.20
CA ASP A 51 11.56 -9.81 -1.16
C ASP A 51 12.28 -8.48 -1.11
N SER A 52 13.62 -8.54 -1.07
CA SER A 52 14.42 -7.34 -0.92
C SER A 52 14.38 -6.45 -2.16
N GLU A 53 14.26 -7.05 -3.35
CA GLU A 53 14.14 -6.25 -4.57
C GLU A 53 12.87 -5.43 -4.58
N PHE A 54 11.76 -6.03 -4.18
CA PHE A 54 10.51 -5.31 -4.06
C PHE A 54 10.64 -4.15 -3.09
N SER A 55 11.28 -4.39 -1.94
CA SER A 55 11.45 -3.34 -0.93
C SER A 55 12.32 -2.21 -1.44
N ASP A 56 13.41 -2.52 -2.13
CA ASP A 56 14.28 -1.51 -2.70
C ASP A 56 13.53 -0.66 -3.73
N ASP A 57 12.75 -1.31 -4.59
CA ASP A 57 11.99 -0.59 -5.60
C ASP A 57 10.91 0.29 -4.97
N LEU A 58 10.24 -0.21 -3.94
CA LEU A 58 9.22 0.57 -3.26
C LEU A 58 9.83 1.79 -2.56
N GLU A 59 10.96 1.61 -1.90
CA GLU A 59 11.65 2.74 -1.27
C GLU A 59 12.07 3.78 -2.30
N THR A 60 12.61 3.32 -3.43
CA THR A 60 13.02 4.23 -4.49
C THR A 60 11.82 5.00 -5.04
N ALA A 61 10.71 4.32 -5.25
CA ALA A 61 9.50 4.97 -5.77
C ALA A 61 8.94 5.99 -4.78
N LEU A 62 8.99 5.69 -3.49
CA LEU A 62 8.51 6.62 -2.48
C LEU A 62 9.36 7.89 -2.46
N LYS A 63 10.67 7.73 -2.52
CA LYS A 63 11.56 8.90 -2.54
C LYS A 63 11.36 9.73 -3.80
N ALA A 64 11.16 9.06 -4.93
CA ALA A 64 10.91 9.75 -6.19
C ALA A 64 9.60 10.52 -6.16
N ALA A 65 8.64 10.08 -5.36
CA ALA A 65 7.35 10.74 -5.21
C ALA A 65 7.39 11.87 -4.16
N GLY A 66 8.56 12.14 -3.57
CA GLY A 66 8.70 13.23 -2.63
C GLY A 66 8.69 12.85 -1.16
N PHE A 67 8.60 11.56 -0.86
CA PHE A 67 8.60 11.11 0.53
C PHE A 67 9.99 11.26 1.13
N VAL A 68 10.04 11.81 2.34
CA VAL A 68 11.29 11.94 3.10
C VAL A 68 11.25 10.91 4.21
N PRO A 69 12.08 9.85 4.13
CA PRO A 69 12.04 8.80 5.16
C PRO A 69 12.47 9.33 6.52
N PRO A 70 11.97 8.73 7.60
CA PRO A 70 12.43 9.10 8.92
C PRO A 70 13.91 8.71 9.09
N GLU A 71 14.63 9.53 9.83
CA GLU A 71 16.01 9.21 10.11
C GLU A 71 16.08 8.07 11.10
N LYS A 72 17.03 7.19 10.88
CA LYS A 72 17.24 6.10 11.80
C LYS A 72 18.25 6.49 12.86
N GLU A 73 17.97 6.09 14.06
CA GLU A 73 18.87 6.31 15.17
C GLU A 73 19.92 5.24 15.28
#